data_caaf90e0736f22b3d224ba3699ac69c9
#
_entry.id   caaf90e0736f22b3d224ba3699ac69c9
#
_cell.length_a   1.000
_cell.length_b   1.000
_cell.length_c   1.000
_cell.angle_alpha   90.00
_cell.angle_beta   90.00
_cell.angle_gamma   90.00
#
_symmetry.space_group_name_H-M   'P 1'
#
loop_
_entity.id
_entity.type
_entity.pdbx_description
1 polymer ?
#
loop_
_entity_poly.entity_id
_entity_poly.type
_entity_poly.pdbx_seq_one_letter_code
_entity_poly.pdbx_strand_id
1 'polypeptide(L)'
;MFHSIDEAKGELVRTVARLCAAAAVTAPKSGGQLFLRGKPLFIETVFIDGRETLARLARWMRQRGRERRQAIWLRDAALAESLDGALFIGLKDWYPPIYDCGACGFATCAEFMEATRQRRAESDLFEFSGPHCNLRDIDLGIAVGSAAKAASLYSVDTRCQTRIAVAARKLGLIQSEVAVALSMTVTHKNPGFDARMPAADFDVRETARDLPTGTMPIKTPDGRWQHRPDLEPEE
;
A
#
# COMPACT_ATOMS: atom_id res chain seq x y z
N MET A 1 -27.36 19.39 -11.66
CA MET A 1 -26.52 20.37 -12.40
C MET A 1 -25.38 20.74 -11.47
N PHE A 2 -24.14 20.83 -11.95
CA PHE A 2 -22.99 21.37 -11.18
C PHE A 2 -22.36 22.52 -11.98
N HIS A 3 -21.78 23.51 -11.31
CA HIS A 3 -21.17 24.68 -11.92
C HIS A 3 -19.63 24.61 -11.93
N SER A 4 -19.04 23.77 -11.09
CA SER A 4 -17.60 23.55 -11.04
C SER A 4 -17.27 22.08 -10.76
N ILE A 5 -16.06 21.66 -11.12
CA ILE A 5 -15.58 20.31 -10.80
C ILE A 5 -15.47 20.11 -9.28
N ASP A 6 -15.21 21.16 -8.51
CA ASP A 6 -15.12 21.09 -7.05
C ASP A 6 -16.44 20.66 -6.39
N GLU A 7 -17.59 21.03 -6.96
CA GLU A 7 -18.91 20.58 -6.50
C GLU A 7 -19.16 19.10 -6.82
N ALA A 8 -18.64 18.60 -7.94
CA ALA A 8 -18.91 17.26 -8.45
C ALA A 8 -17.84 16.22 -8.04
N LYS A 9 -16.62 16.65 -7.66
CA LYS A 9 -15.47 15.76 -7.50
C LYS A 9 -15.70 14.63 -6.48
N GLY A 10 -16.41 14.90 -5.39
CA GLY A 10 -16.68 13.89 -4.38
C GLY A 10 -17.53 12.73 -4.92
N GLU A 11 -18.59 13.04 -5.70
CA GLU A 11 -19.41 12.02 -6.34
C GLU A 11 -18.65 11.29 -7.44
N LEU A 12 -17.90 12.03 -8.26
CA LEU A 12 -17.04 11.46 -9.30
C LEU A 12 -16.04 10.46 -8.70
N VAL A 13 -15.30 10.86 -7.66
CA VAL A 13 -14.31 9.98 -7.01
C VAL A 13 -14.96 8.73 -6.43
N ARG A 14 -16.13 8.84 -5.78
CA ARG A 14 -16.89 7.68 -5.29
C ARG A 14 -17.30 6.74 -6.42
N THR A 15 -17.77 7.29 -7.53
CA THR A 15 -18.19 6.50 -8.70
C THR A 15 -17.01 5.77 -9.30
N VAL A 16 -15.90 6.48 -9.51
CA VAL A 16 -14.68 5.88 -10.06
C VAL A 16 -14.08 4.86 -9.09
N ALA A 17 -14.15 5.09 -7.78
CA ALA A 17 -13.68 4.11 -6.78
C ALA A 17 -14.46 2.78 -6.88
N ARG A 18 -15.78 2.80 -7.14
CA ARG A 18 -16.57 1.58 -7.40
C ARG A 18 -16.11 0.85 -8.65
N LEU A 19 -15.81 1.57 -9.73
CA LEU A 19 -15.28 0.98 -10.97
C LEU A 19 -13.88 0.38 -10.74
N CYS A 20 -13.04 1.08 -9.98
CA CYS A 20 -11.71 0.58 -9.58
C CYS A 20 -11.82 -0.69 -8.72
N ALA A 21 -12.75 -0.72 -7.77
CA ALA A 21 -13.01 -1.90 -6.94
C ALA A 21 -13.46 -3.10 -7.80
N ALA A 22 -14.36 -2.87 -8.76
CA ALA A 22 -14.76 -3.89 -9.72
C ALA A 22 -13.57 -4.39 -10.56
N ALA A 23 -12.72 -3.48 -11.07
CA ALA A 23 -11.52 -3.82 -11.83
C ALA A 23 -10.52 -4.64 -10.98
N ALA A 24 -10.34 -4.29 -9.70
CA ALA A 24 -9.48 -5.05 -8.78
C ALA A 24 -9.99 -6.49 -8.56
N VAL A 25 -11.31 -6.65 -8.37
CA VAL A 25 -11.93 -7.95 -8.12
C VAL A 25 -11.92 -8.83 -9.36
N THR A 26 -12.21 -8.29 -10.54
CA THR A 26 -12.27 -9.02 -11.82
C THR A 26 -10.92 -9.27 -12.47
N ALA A 27 -9.86 -8.59 -12.03
CA ALA A 27 -8.51 -8.82 -12.53
C ALA A 27 -8.11 -10.31 -12.45
N PRO A 28 -7.40 -10.86 -13.44
CA PRO A 28 -6.97 -12.26 -13.43
C PRO A 28 -6.04 -12.55 -12.25
N LYS A 29 -6.25 -13.69 -11.58
CA LYS A 29 -5.52 -14.10 -10.40
C LYS A 29 -5.10 -15.56 -10.46
N SER A 30 -4.06 -15.93 -9.70
CA SER A 30 -3.55 -17.29 -9.59
C SER A 30 -4.63 -18.29 -9.16
N GLY A 31 -4.68 -19.43 -9.83
CA GLY A 31 -5.62 -20.50 -9.54
C GLY A 31 -6.95 -20.42 -10.29
N GLY A 32 -7.23 -19.30 -10.98
CA GLY A 32 -8.41 -19.14 -11.84
C GLY A 32 -9.74 -19.47 -11.18
N GLN A 33 -10.78 -19.66 -12.01
CA GLN A 33 -12.16 -19.93 -11.51
C GLN A 33 -12.30 -21.26 -10.75
N LEU A 34 -11.55 -22.28 -11.12
CA LEU A 34 -11.59 -23.59 -10.43
C LEU A 34 -11.14 -23.47 -8.98
N PHE A 35 -10.14 -22.65 -8.75
CA PHE A 35 -9.59 -22.40 -7.42
C PHE A 35 -10.53 -21.56 -6.54
N LEU A 36 -11.20 -20.58 -7.14
CA LEU A 36 -12.11 -19.67 -6.44
C LEU A 36 -13.54 -20.24 -6.30
N ARG A 37 -13.87 -21.33 -7.01
CA ARG A 37 -15.20 -21.91 -6.98
C ARG A 37 -15.62 -22.29 -5.56
N GLY A 38 -16.73 -21.72 -5.09
CA GLY A 38 -17.24 -21.95 -3.75
C GLY A 38 -16.39 -21.36 -2.62
N LYS A 39 -15.41 -20.50 -2.92
CA LYS A 39 -14.57 -19.81 -1.95
C LYS A 39 -14.91 -18.31 -1.92
N PRO A 40 -14.82 -17.65 -0.76
CA PRO A 40 -14.93 -16.20 -0.71
C PRO A 40 -13.79 -15.54 -1.50
N LEU A 41 -14.05 -14.35 -2.01
CA LEU A 41 -13.01 -13.52 -2.64
C LEU A 41 -11.97 -13.16 -1.58
N PHE A 42 -10.69 -13.31 -1.92
CA PHE A 42 -9.58 -12.94 -1.05
C PHE A 42 -9.06 -11.50 -1.30
N ILE A 43 -9.65 -10.78 -2.25
CA ILE A 43 -9.40 -9.35 -2.45
C ILE A 43 -10.46 -8.56 -1.70
N GLU A 44 -10.05 -7.88 -0.64
CA GLU A 44 -10.86 -6.88 0.05
C GLU A 44 -10.72 -5.54 -0.66
N THR A 45 -11.81 -4.81 -0.82
CA THR A 45 -11.82 -3.43 -1.31
C THR A 45 -12.65 -2.57 -0.37
N VAL A 46 -12.06 -1.51 0.16
CA VAL A 46 -12.73 -0.54 1.05
C VAL A 46 -12.43 0.87 0.56
N PHE A 47 -13.44 1.69 0.38
CA PHE A 47 -13.28 3.09 0.01
C PHE A 47 -13.58 4.01 1.18
N ILE A 48 -12.73 5.00 1.39
CA ILE A 48 -12.82 6.01 2.45
C ILE A 48 -12.65 7.40 1.84
N ASP A 49 -13.62 8.29 2.07
CA ASP A 49 -13.62 9.69 1.59
C ASP A 49 -13.96 10.71 2.69
N GLY A 50 -14.22 10.26 3.91
CA GLY A 50 -14.55 11.15 5.02
C GLY A 50 -13.32 11.91 5.54
N ARG A 51 -13.35 13.26 5.54
CA ARG A 51 -12.24 14.12 6.01
C ARG A 51 -11.76 13.75 7.42
N GLU A 52 -12.67 13.44 8.33
CA GLU A 52 -12.34 13.06 9.70
C GLU A 52 -11.55 11.74 9.72
N THR A 53 -11.97 10.75 8.93
CA THR A 53 -11.29 9.46 8.85
C THR A 53 -9.92 9.59 8.19
N LEU A 54 -9.79 10.40 7.12
CA LEU A 54 -8.51 10.70 6.50
C LEU A 54 -7.56 11.41 7.47
N ALA A 55 -8.08 12.35 8.27
CA ALA A 55 -7.30 13.01 9.33
C ALA A 55 -6.88 12.04 10.45
N ARG A 56 -7.72 11.04 10.80
CA ARG A 56 -7.34 9.95 11.74
C ARG A 56 -6.18 9.14 11.21
N LEU A 57 -6.22 8.74 9.93
CA LEU A 57 -5.12 8.05 9.26
C LEU A 57 -3.83 8.88 9.35
N ALA A 58 -3.91 10.15 8.99
CA ALA A 58 -2.77 11.06 9.02
C ALA A 58 -2.17 11.24 10.44
N ARG A 59 -3.00 11.38 11.47
CA ARG A 59 -2.53 11.46 12.86
C ARG A 59 -1.76 10.21 13.27
N TRP A 60 -2.32 9.04 12.99
CA TRP A 60 -1.65 7.76 13.27
C TRP A 60 -0.31 7.66 12.53
N MET A 61 -0.28 8.04 11.26
CA MET A 61 0.94 8.01 10.45
C MET A 61 2.02 8.96 10.97
N ARG A 62 1.66 10.18 11.44
CA ARG A 62 2.63 11.10 12.08
C ARG A 62 3.21 10.50 13.34
N GLN A 63 2.38 9.91 14.20
CA GLN A 63 2.87 9.22 15.39
C GLN A 63 3.83 8.10 15.01
N ARG A 64 3.45 7.25 14.03
CA ARG A 64 4.30 6.15 13.56
C ARG A 64 5.62 6.64 12.97
N GLY A 65 5.60 7.78 12.27
CA GLY A 65 6.79 8.42 11.74
C GLY A 65 7.78 8.82 12.85
N ARG A 66 7.29 9.36 13.96
CA ARG A 66 8.12 9.69 15.13
C ARG A 66 8.69 8.42 15.79
N GLU A 67 7.87 7.41 16.03
CA GLU A 67 8.28 6.12 16.61
C GLU A 67 9.38 5.44 15.78
N ARG A 68 9.25 5.50 14.46
CA ARG A 68 10.20 4.89 13.50
C ARG A 68 11.37 5.82 13.15
N ARG A 69 11.31 7.11 13.53
CA ARG A 69 12.26 8.14 13.14
C ARG A 69 12.39 8.26 11.60
N GLN A 70 11.26 8.19 10.89
CA GLN A 70 11.18 8.18 9.44
C GLN A 70 10.27 9.30 8.92
N ALA A 71 10.86 10.35 8.33
CA ALA A 71 10.13 11.51 7.81
C ALA A 71 9.17 11.18 6.65
N ILE A 72 9.38 10.07 5.94
CA ILE A 72 8.50 9.64 4.86
C ILE A 72 7.05 9.42 5.31
N TRP A 73 6.83 9.02 6.56
CA TRP A 73 5.50 8.88 7.14
C TRP A 73 4.80 10.24 7.30
N LEU A 74 5.56 11.31 7.58
CA LEU A 74 5.02 12.69 7.71
C LEU A 74 4.53 13.20 6.35
N ARG A 75 5.30 12.93 5.27
CA ARG A 75 4.89 13.29 3.91
C ARG A 75 3.60 12.57 3.52
N ASP A 76 3.55 11.26 3.74
CA ASP A 76 2.40 10.46 3.37
C ASP A 76 1.17 10.78 4.26
N ALA A 77 1.38 11.24 5.49
CA ALA A 77 0.32 11.78 6.35
C ALA A 77 -0.28 13.08 5.80
N ALA A 78 0.58 14.00 5.35
CA ALA A 78 0.12 15.24 4.72
C ALA A 78 -0.66 14.95 3.41
N LEU A 79 -0.20 13.95 2.65
CA LEU A 79 -0.94 13.48 1.48
C LEU A 79 -2.32 12.94 1.88
N ALA A 80 -2.40 12.08 2.91
CA ALA A 80 -3.67 11.48 3.33
C ALA A 80 -4.74 12.54 3.67
N GLU A 81 -4.35 13.68 4.25
CA GLU A 81 -5.26 14.79 4.54
C GLU A 81 -5.73 15.55 3.30
N SER A 82 -4.97 15.53 2.21
CA SER A 82 -5.28 16.25 0.96
C SER A 82 -6.09 15.45 -0.04
N LEU A 83 -6.38 14.17 0.24
CA LEU A 83 -7.11 13.30 -0.68
C LEU A 83 -8.59 13.64 -0.77
N ASP A 84 -9.18 13.44 -1.95
CA ASP A 84 -10.62 13.38 -2.13
C ASP A 84 -11.18 12.02 -1.68
N GLY A 85 -10.35 10.98 -1.66
CA GLY A 85 -10.64 9.65 -1.14
C GLY A 85 -9.47 8.69 -1.29
N ALA A 86 -9.60 7.51 -0.71
CA ALA A 86 -8.65 6.42 -0.84
C ALA A 86 -9.39 5.08 -1.00
N LEU A 87 -9.04 4.32 -2.03
CA LEU A 87 -9.49 2.94 -2.21
C LEU A 87 -8.40 2.00 -1.69
N PHE A 88 -8.72 1.25 -0.64
CA PHE A 88 -7.87 0.21 -0.08
C PHE A 88 -8.15 -1.10 -0.80
N ILE A 89 -7.10 -1.75 -1.27
CA ILE A 89 -7.15 -3.05 -1.93
C ILE A 89 -6.16 -3.95 -1.20
N GLY A 90 -6.63 -5.09 -0.70
CA GLY A 90 -5.78 -5.94 0.11
C GLY A 90 -6.17 -7.42 0.07
N LEU A 91 -5.32 -8.24 0.66
CA LEU A 91 -5.52 -9.68 0.81
C LEU A 91 -6.18 -9.95 2.17
N LYS A 92 -7.36 -10.57 2.13
CA LYS A 92 -8.12 -11.00 3.29
C LYS A 92 -8.54 -12.45 3.14
N ASP A 93 -8.46 -13.23 4.22
CA ASP A 93 -8.90 -14.62 4.25
C ASP A 93 -8.31 -15.47 3.11
N TRP A 94 -7.11 -15.13 2.68
CA TRP A 94 -6.41 -15.78 1.58
C TRP A 94 -5.68 -17.05 2.03
N TYR A 95 -5.38 -17.89 1.07
CA TYR A 95 -4.54 -19.09 1.22
C TYR A 95 -3.66 -19.28 -0.03
N PRO A 96 -2.53 -19.97 0.06
CA PRO A 96 -1.65 -20.21 -1.09
C PRO A 96 -2.35 -21.09 -2.13
N PRO A 97 -1.94 -21.02 -3.42
CA PRO A 97 -2.50 -21.87 -4.48
C PRO A 97 -2.12 -23.35 -4.35
N ILE A 98 -1.34 -23.74 -3.34
CA ILE A 98 -0.88 -25.12 -3.07
C ILE A 98 -0.04 -25.68 -4.24
N TYR A 99 0.95 -24.92 -4.68
CA TYR A 99 1.86 -25.33 -5.77
C TYR A 99 3.22 -25.80 -5.28
N ASP A 100 3.52 -25.65 -3.99
CA ASP A 100 4.83 -25.94 -3.39
C ASP A 100 6.00 -25.34 -4.19
N CYS A 101 5.79 -24.09 -4.67
CA CYS A 101 6.70 -23.45 -5.61
C CYS A 101 7.99 -22.90 -4.96
N GLY A 102 8.09 -22.90 -3.63
CA GLY A 102 9.27 -22.42 -2.90
C GLY A 102 9.49 -20.91 -2.89
N ALA A 103 8.70 -20.11 -3.65
CA ALA A 103 8.96 -18.67 -3.82
C ALA A 103 8.82 -17.83 -2.54
N CYS A 104 8.12 -18.33 -1.53
CA CYS A 104 8.01 -17.73 -0.19
C CYS A 104 9.14 -18.15 0.77
N GLY A 105 10.10 -18.97 0.32
CA GLY A 105 11.24 -19.47 1.11
C GLY A 105 10.96 -20.73 1.91
N PHE A 106 9.77 -21.36 1.77
CA PHE A 106 9.41 -22.64 2.37
C PHE A 106 9.36 -23.73 1.30
N ALA A 107 9.73 -24.95 1.65
CA ALA A 107 9.74 -26.06 0.69
C ALA A 107 8.31 -26.45 0.28
N THR A 108 7.36 -26.36 1.21
CA THR A 108 5.95 -26.69 0.96
C THR A 108 5.02 -25.58 1.39
N CYS A 109 3.84 -25.51 0.77
CA CYS A 109 2.77 -24.61 1.19
C CYS A 109 2.24 -24.95 2.59
N ALA A 110 2.37 -26.21 3.03
CA ALA A 110 1.98 -26.61 4.39
C ALA A 110 2.89 -25.99 5.45
N GLU A 111 4.21 -26.04 5.28
CA GLU A 111 5.19 -25.38 6.15
C GLU A 111 4.97 -23.86 6.18
N PHE A 112 4.75 -23.24 5.02
CA PHE A 112 4.42 -21.84 4.92
C PHE A 112 3.16 -21.46 5.73
N MET A 113 2.07 -22.22 5.58
CA MET A 113 0.82 -21.96 6.30
C MET A 113 0.98 -22.10 7.81
N GLU A 114 1.78 -23.03 8.29
CA GLU A 114 2.06 -23.16 9.73
C GLU A 114 2.83 -21.95 10.25
N ALA A 115 3.92 -21.53 9.57
CA ALA A 115 4.68 -20.36 9.93
C ALA A 115 3.84 -19.08 9.91
N THR A 116 2.94 -18.96 8.92
CA THR A 116 2.01 -17.82 8.81
C THR A 116 1.03 -17.79 9.97
N ARG A 117 0.52 -18.94 10.41
CA ARG A 117 -0.42 -19.05 11.55
C ARG A 117 0.23 -18.57 12.85
N GLN A 118 1.47 -18.95 13.11
CA GLN A 118 2.22 -18.51 14.27
C GLN A 118 2.46 -16.99 14.25
N ARG A 119 2.86 -16.44 13.10
CA ARG A 119 3.12 -15.01 12.93
C ARG A 119 1.85 -14.14 13.02
N ARG A 120 0.70 -14.63 12.59
CA ARG A 120 -0.56 -13.89 12.69
C ARG A 120 -0.94 -13.61 14.15
N ALA A 121 -0.56 -14.47 15.09
CA ALA A 121 -0.74 -14.21 16.52
C ALA A 121 0.05 -12.99 17.00
N GLU A 122 1.13 -12.61 16.31
CA GLU A 122 2.01 -11.48 16.63
C GLU A 122 1.73 -10.24 15.76
N SER A 123 0.57 -10.16 15.13
CA SER A 123 0.27 -9.17 14.07
C SER A 123 0.40 -7.70 14.46
N ASP A 124 0.31 -7.39 15.76
CA ASP A 124 0.41 -6.01 16.26
C ASP A 124 1.83 -5.45 16.28
N LEU A 125 2.84 -6.32 16.23
CA LEU A 125 4.24 -5.92 16.24
C LEU A 125 4.70 -5.33 14.89
N PHE A 126 4.05 -5.69 13.78
CA PHE A 126 4.49 -5.39 12.43
C PHE A 126 3.46 -4.54 11.67
N GLU A 127 3.92 -3.82 10.66
CA GLU A 127 3.05 -3.11 9.72
C GLU A 127 2.18 -4.08 8.94
N PHE A 128 2.78 -5.15 8.42
CA PHE A 128 2.09 -6.27 7.77
C PHE A 128 2.54 -7.59 8.40
N SER A 129 1.64 -8.56 8.46
CA SER A 129 1.88 -9.85 9.11
C SER A 129 2.44 -10.86 8.12
N GLY A 130 3.77 -10.83 7.87
CA GLY A 130 4.43 -11.87 7.07
C GLY A 130 4.62 -13.20 7.82
N PRO A 131 5.07 -14.25 7.14
CA PRO A 131 5.43 -14.32 5.73
C PRO A 131 4.19 -14.27 4.82
N HIS A 132 4.40 -13.83 3.56
CA HIS A 132 3.33 -13.78 2.55
C HIS A 132 3.64 -14.74 1.40
N CYS A 133 2.59 -15.23 0.76
CA CYS A 133 2.72 -16.04 -0.45
C CYS A 133 3.03 -15.11 -1.63
N ASN A 134 4.17 -15.31 -2.28
CA ASN A 134 4.60 -14.50 -3.41
C ASN A 134 3.53 -14.42 -4.52
N LEU A 135 2.87 -15.56 -4.84
CA LEU A 135 1.81 -15.58 -5.85
C LEU A 135 0.60 -14.75 -5.43
N ARG A 136 0.27 -14.68 -4.13
CA ARG A 136 -0.81 -13.82 -3.63
C ARG A 136 -0.42 -12.35 -3.64
N ASP A 137 0.83 -12.02 -3.39
CA ASP A 137 1.31 -10.64 -3.51
C ASP A 137 1.32 -10.19 -4.98
N ILE A 138 1.65 -11.09 -5.92
CA ILE A 138 1.48 -10.84 -7.37
C ILE A 138 -0.01 -10.60 -7.71
N ASP A 139 -0.93 -11.44 -7.21
CA ASP A 139 -2.37 -11.25 -7.40
C ASP A 139 -2.86 -9.90 -6.87
N LEU A 140 -2.35 -9.47 -5.71
CA LEU A 140 -2.61 -8.14 -5.16
C LEU A 140 -2.08 -7.05 -6.09
N GLY A 141 -0.85 -7.18 -6.58
CA GLY A 141 -0.25 -6.24 -7.52
C GLY A 141 -1.07 -6.10 -8.81
N ILE A 142 -1.57 -7.23 -9.36
CA ILE A 142 -2.46 -7.24 -10.53
C ILE A 142 -3.77 -6.52 -10.22
N ALA A 143 -4.40 -6.77 -9.08
CA ALA A 143 -5.62 -6.11 -8.66
C ALA A 143 -5.44 -4.59 -8.53
N VAL A 144 -4.36 -4.15 -7.87
CA VAL A 144 -4.02 -2.73 -7.70
C VAL A 144 -3.73 -2.06 -9.04
N GLY A 145 -2.96 -2.71 -9.92
CA GLY A 145 -2.64 -2.20 -11.25
C GLY A 145 -3.90 -2.04 -12.13
N SER A 146 -4.82 -3.02 -12.07
CA SER A 146 -6.09 -2.96 -12.79
C SER A 146 -6.98 -1.81 -12.28
N ALA A 147 -7.04 -1.60 -10.95
CA ALA A 147 -7.76 -0.49 -10.36
C ALA A 147 -7.17 0.87 -10.74
N ALA A 148 -5.83 1.02 -10.66
CA ALA A 148 -5.15 2.24 -11.05
C ALA A 148 -5.37 2.58 -12.54
N LYS A 149 -5.31 1.56 -13.41
CA LYS A 149 -5.65 1.71 -14.83
C LYS A 149 -7.09 2.17 -15.03
N ALA A 150 -8.05 1.60 -14.30
CA ALA A 150 -9.45 2.01 -14.37
C ALA A 150 -9.62 3.49 -13.97
N ALA A 151 -8.99 3.93 -12.87
CA ALA A 151 -9.03 5.34 -12.44
C ALA A 151 -8.53 6.29 -13.52
N SER A 152 -7.42 5.95 -14.18
CA SER A 152 -6.81 6.79 -15.22
C SER A 152 -7.72 7.01 -16.44
N LEU A 153 -8.61 6.06 -16.75
CA LEU A 153 -9.58 6.18 -17.84
C LEU A 153 -10.66 7.23 -17.54
N TYR A 154 -10.87 7.57 -16.27
CA TYR A 154 -11.87 8.54 -15.82
C TYR A 154 -11.25 9.81 -15.24
N SER A 155 -10.00 10.09 -15.57
CA SER A 155 -9.28 11.31 -15.17
C SER A 155 -9.25 11.55 -13.64
N VAL A 156 -9.25 10.47 -12.85
CA VAL A 156 -8.99 10.52 -11.41
C VAL A 156 -7.55 10.14 -11.16
N ASP A 157 -6.77 11.09 -10.65
CA ASP A 157 -5.38 10.88 -10.32
C ASP A 157 -5.23 9.90 -9.15
N THR A 158 -4.27 8.98 -9.28
CA THR A 158 -4.00 7.99 -8.24
C THR A 158 -2.52 7.78 -7.98
N ARG A 159 -2.22 7.36 -6.76
CA ARG A 159 -0.91 6.83 -6.38
C ARG A 159 -1.06 5.65 -5.43
N CYS A 160 -0.28 4.59 -5.66
CA CYS A 160 -0.21 3.44 -4.76
C CYS A 160 0.57 3.81 -3.50
N GLN A 161 -0.05 3.62 -2.33
CA GLN A 161 0.48 4.03 -1.02
C GLN A 161 0.34 2.89 -0.01
N THR A 162 1.45 2.31 0.42
CA THR A 162 1.45 1.24 1.43
C THR A 162 1.24 1.78 2.84
N ARG A 163 1.85 2.92 3.21
CA ARG A 163 1.77 3.49 4.56
C ARG A 163 0.37 3.94 4.95
N ILE A 164 -0.41 4.47 4.01
CA ILE A 164 -1.82 4.82 4.24
C ILE A 164 -2.61 3.53 4.51
N ALA A 165 -2.33 2.44 3.78
CA ALA A 165 -2.97 1.14 4.01
C ALA A 165 -2.59 0.53 5.36
N VAL A 166 -1.33 0.66 5.79
CA VAL A 166 -0.90 0.26 7.14
C VAL A 166 -1.70 1.00 8.21
N ALA A 167 -1.85 2.33 8.08
CA ALA A 167 -2.64 3.11 9.02
C ALA A 167 -4.10 2.65 9.07
N ALA A 168 -4.72 2.39 7.91
CA ALA A 168 -6.09 1.89 7.85
C ALA A 168 -6.23 0.53 8.52
N ARG A 169 -5.28 -0.39 8.31
CA ARG A 169 -5.24 -1.70 8.97
C ARG A 169 -5.11 -1.56 10.50
N LYS A 170 -4.16 -0.74 10.97
CA LYS A 170 -3.91 -0.55 12.41
C LYS A 170 -5.05 0.18 13.14
N LEU A 171 -5.84 0.95 12.42
CA LEU A 171 -7.06 1.59 12.93
C LEU A 171 -8.31 0.72 12.77
N GLY A 172 -8.19 -0.51 12.27
CA GLY A 172 -9.31 -1.43 12.10
C GLY A 172 -10.30 -1.04 11.00
N LEU A 173 -9.88 -0.17 10.06
CA LEU A 173 -10.74 0.27 8.96
C LEU A 173 -10.77 -0.73 7.79
N ILE A 174 -9.78 -1.60 7.71
CA ILE A 174 -9.69 -2.73 6.78
C ILE A 174 -9.26 -3.97 7.54
N GLN A 175 -9.59 -5.15 7.02
CA GLN A 175 -9.27 -6.44 7.64
C GLN A 175 -8.12 -7.17 6.92
N SER A 176 -7.69 -6.66 5.78
CA SER A 176 -6.60 -7.23 4.99
C SER A 176 -5.30 -7.33 5.78
N GLU A 177 -4.59 -8.44 5.62
CA GLU A 177 -3.27 -8.69 6.24
C GLU A 177 -2.18 -7.86 5.57
N VAL A 178 -2.27 -7.71 4.25
CA VAL A 178 -1.47 -6.80 3.43
C VAL A 178 -2.38 -6.03 2.48
N ALA A 179 -2.12 -4.74 2.33
CA ALA A 179 -2.94 -3.88 1.48
C ALA A 179 -2.14 -2.72 0.89
N VAL A 180 -2.69 -2.18 -0.18
CA VAL A 180 -2.24 -0.94 -0.83
C VAL A 180 -3.42 0.02 -0.88
N ALA A 181 -3.20 1.28 -0.50
CA ALA A 181 -4.15 2.34 -0.73
C ALA A 181 -3.91 2.94 -2.12
N LEU A 182 -4.93 3.02 -2.92
CA LEU A 182 -4.96 3.82 -4.13
C LEU A 182 -5.50 5.19 -3.72
N SER A 183 -4.60 6.15 -3.50
CA SER A 183 -4.99 7.54 -3.19
C SER A 183 -5.66 8.16 -4.41
N MET A 184 -6.78 8.86 -4.20
CA MET A 184 -7.61 9.37 -5.30
C MET A 184 -7.81 10.88 -5.14
N THR A 185 -7.52 11.63 -6.22
CA THR A 185 -7.69 13.08 -6.25
C THR A 185 -8.14 13.57 -7.63
N VAL A 186 -8.89 14.68 -7.63
CA VAL A 186 -9.22 15.46 -8.82
C VAL A 186 -8.71 16.87 -8.59
N THR A 187 -7.45 17.12 -8.96
CA THR A 187 -6.72 18.37 -8.72
C THR A 187 -5.85 18.73 -9.90
N HIS A 188 -5.43 20.00 -10.01
CA HIS A 188 -4.51 20.46 -11.08
C HIS A 188 -3.15 19.75 -11.05
N LYS A 189 -2.71 19.32 -9.87
CA LYS A 189 -1.48 18.55 -9.65
C LYS A 189 -1.78 17.40 -8.71
N ASN A 190 -1.20 16.24 -9.02
CA ASN A 190 -1.34 15.08 -8.14
C ASN A 190 -0.52 15.30 -6.86
N PRO A 191 -1.16 15.51 -5.69
CA PRO A 191 -0.46 15.81 -4.44
C PRO A 191 0.44 14.64 -4.01
N GLY A 192 0.18 13.43 -4.48
CA GLY A 192 1.01 12.26 -4.21
C GLY A 192 2.41 12.34 -4.80
N PHE A 193 2.60 13.08 -5.90
CA PHE A 193 3.90 13.23 -6.56
C PHE A 193 4.53 14.59 -6.31
N ASP A 194 3.72 15.63 -6.06
CA ASP A 194 4.18 17.00 -5.86
C ASP A 194 4.44 17.35 -4.38
N ALA A 195 4.02 16.51 -3.43
CA ALA A 195 4.20 16.76 -2.01
C ALA A 195 5.68 16.83 -1.63
N ARG A 196 6.08 17.96 -1.02
CA ARG A 196 7.40 18.11 -0.41
C ARG A 196 7.49 17.33 0.89
N MET A 197 8.73 16.91 1.23
CA MET A 197 8.99 16.33 2.53
C MET A 197 8.83 17.42 3.60
N PRO A 198 7.90 17.29 4.56
CA PRO A 198 7.80 18.24 5.66
C PRO A 198 9.05 18.15 6.56
N ALA A 199 9.37 19.24 7.25
CA ALA A 199 10.39 19.22 8.28
C ALA A 199 9.98 18.21 9.39
N ALA A 200 10.92 17.37 9.79
CA ALA A 200 10.71 16.47 10.92
C ALA A 200 10.98 17.23 12.23
N ASP A 201 10.13 16.98 13.24
CA ASP A 201 10.30 17.46 14.63
C ASP A 201 11.07 16.45 15.50
N PHE A 202 11.80 15.54 14.86
CA PHE A 202 12.59 14.49 15.47
C PHE A 202 13.85 14.22 14.63
N ASP A 203 14.84 13.59 15.25
CA ASP A 203 16.06 13.16 14.59
C ASP A 203 15.75 12.00 13.64
N VAL A 204 15.88 12.25 12.33
CA VAL A 204 15.57 11.27 11.28
C VAL A 204 16.66 10.20 11.24
N ARG A 205 16.23 8.94 11.30
CA ARG A 205 17.14 7.82 11.08
C ARG A 205 17.70 7.88 9.66
N GLU A 206 19.01 7.89 9.53
CA GLU A 206 19.66 7.74 8.25
C GLU A 206 19.61 6.27 7.84
N THR A 207 18.63 5.94 7.00
CA THR A 207 18.36 4.56 6.58
C THR A 207 19.59 3.88 5.96
N ALA A 208 20.49 4.67 5.37
CA ALA A 208 21.73 4.18 4.78
C ALA A 208 22.71 3.60 5.81
N ARG A 209 22.71 4.11 7.06
CA ARG A 209 23.57 3.59 8.14
C ARG A 209 23.06 2.31 8.79
N ASP A 210 21.77 2.02 8.62
CA ASP A 210 21.11 0.88 9.25
C ASP A 210 21.02 -0.34 8.30
N LEU A 211 21.51 -0.21 7.06
CA LEU A 211 21.50 -1.28 6.07
C LEU A 211 22.88 -1.90 5.97
N PRO A 212 22.95 -3.22 5.71
CA PRO A 212 24.23 -3.86 5.34
C PRO A 212 24.85 -3.09 4.19
N THR A 213 26.12 -2.78 4.35
CA THR A 213 26.90 -1.99 3.42
C THR A 213 26.97 -2.63 2.03
N GLY A 214 27.11 -1.82 0.99
CA GLY A 214 27.46 -2.27 -0.35
C GLY A 214 26.32 -2.56 -1.32
N THR A 215 25.04 -2.51 -0.90
CA THR A 215 23.95 -3.01 -1.76
C THR A 215 22.91 -1.99 -2.20
N MET A 216 22.90 -0.78 -1.62
CA MET A 216 21.89 0.22 -1.97
C MET A 216 22.46 1.35 -2.83
N PRO A 217 22.09 1.39 -4.11
CA PRO A 217 22.39 2.57 -4.90
C PRO A 217 21.60 3.76 -4.34
N ILE A 218 22.25 4.89 -4.18
CA ILE A 218 21.59 6.15 -3.85
C ILE A 218 21.42 7.01 -5.11
N LYS A 219 20.36 7.79 -5.11
CA LYS A 219 20.12 8.77 -6.15
C LYS A 219 20.83 10.07 -5.77
N THR A 220 21.77 10.49 -6.59
CA THR A 220 22.47 11.76 -6.42
C THR A 220 21.54 12.95 -6.71
N PRO A 221 21.88 14.20 -6.29
CA PRO A 221 21.06 15.38 -6.57
C PRO A 221 20.79 15.63 -8.05
N ASP A 222 21.70 15.19 -8.94
CA ASP A 222 21.55 15.26 -10.40
C ASP A 222 20.70 14.13 -10.99
N GLY A 223 20.14 13.27 -10.13
CA GLY A 223 19.22 12.20 -10.51
C GLY A 223 19.87 10.89 -10.95
N ARG A 224 21.17 10.76 -10.88
CA ARG A 224 21.87 9.51 -11.22
C ARG A 224 21.84 8.53 -10.04
N TRP A 225 21.89 7.25 -10.36
CA TRP A 225 22.09 6.20 -9.36
C TRP A 225 23.59 5.98 -9.18
N GLN A 226 24.06 6.09 -7.95
CA GLN A 226 25.45 5.80 -7.61
C GLN A 226 25.52 4.75 -6.52
N HIS A 227 26.55 3.93 -6.61
CA HIS A 227 26.99 3.08 -5.52
C HIS A 227 27.61 3.94 -4.42
N ARG A 228 27.39 3.59 -3.15
CA ARG A 228 27.98 4.27 -2.00
C ARG A 228 29.21 3.49 -1.53
N PRO A 229 30.41 3.80 -2.01
CA PRO A 229 31.64 3.12 -1.57
C PRO A 229 31.95 3.36 -0.09
N ASP A 230 31.49 4.50 0.47
CA ASP A 230 31.63 4.81 1.90
C ASP A 230 30.76 3.94 2.81
N LEU A 231 29.89 3.09 2.25
CA LEU A 231 29.09 2.11 2.95
C LEU A 231 29.58 0.67 2.71
N GLU A 232 30.65 0.48 1.94
CA GLU A 232 31.27 -0.82 1.80
C GLU A 232 32.01 -1.19 3.09
N PRO A 233 31.95 -2.46 3.54
CA PRO A 233 32.77 -2.90 4.66
C PRO A 233 34.26 -2.68 4.28
N GLU A 234 35.02 -2.10 5.19
CA GLU A 234 36.48 -2.13 5.09
C GLU A 234 36.88 -3.60 5.11
N GLU A 235 37.63 -4.07 4.10
CA GLU A 235 38.15 -5.42 3.98
C GLU A 235 39.13 -5.76 5.13
#